data_1e0be596863ab42a76b3bf96f2254106
#
_entry.id   1e0be596863ab42a76b3bf96f2254106
#
_cell.length_a   1.000
_cell.length_b   1.000
_cell.length_c   1.000
_cell.angle_alpha   90.00
_cell.angle_beta   90.00
_cell.angle_gamma   90.00
#
_symmetry.space_group_name_H-M   'P 1'
#
loop_
_entity.id
_entity.type
_entity.pdbx_description
1 polymer ?
#
loop_
_entity_poly.entity_id
_entity_poly.type
_entity_poly.pdbx_seq_one_letter_code
_entity_poly.pdbx_strand_id
1 'polypeptide(L)'
;MSRFAVILYPNFSLQEITCLTSALTVWFDEKIDFLASENKEYISEEGLRVIPTKVLSNTNITDYDCIILPGTINPLPALYDDRLIDFLKSGINNDVVFAAISSSPLLLAKAGILNGKKFTAGFFMQMAEVFPFIKKENFTHEGIVCDGNVITGIGMFFREFAEVVLNRFDYDVGNNFMQDKPEDYTTEELTFYWSEEDYKEFLEELKEFQP
;
A
#
# COMPACT_ATOMS: atom_id res chain seq x y z
N MET A 1 -9.00 15.78 3.93
CA MET A 1 -7.62 15.32 3.74
C MET A 1 -7.55 13.96 4.42
N SER A 2 -7.39 12.92 3.64
CA SER A 2 -7.35 11.55 4.16
C SER A 2 -5.97 11.25 4.75
N ARG A 3 -5.92 10.39 5.78
CA ARG A 3 -4.68 10.04 6.49
C ARG A 3 -4.31 8.60 6.15
N PHE A 4 -3.17 8.42 5.53
CA PHE A 4 -2.68 7.13 5.06
C PHE A 4 -1.49 6.66 5.90
N ALA A 5 -1.44 5.36 6.17
CA ALA A 5 -0.26 4.73 6.74
C ALA A 5 0.12 3.46 5.96
N VAL A 6 1.41 3.27 5.77
CA VAL A 6 2.01 2.04 5.23
C VAL A 6 2.67 1.28 6.38
N ILE A 7 2.38 0.00 6.51
CA ILE A 7 3.04 -0.85 7.50
C ILE A 7 4.33 -1.43 6.94
N LEU A 8 5.42 -1.26 7.68
CA LEU A 8 6.73 -1.84 7.36
C LEU A 8 7.00 -3.06 8.22
N TYR A 9 7.48 -4.11 7.60
CA TYR A 9 7.97 -5.36 8.20
C TYR A 9 9.13 -5.92 7.38
N PRO A 10 9.90 -6.89 7.89
CA PRO A 10 11.04 -7.43 7.16
C PRO A 10 10.67 -7.92 5.76
N ASN A 11 11.47 -7.56 4.76
CA ASN A 11 11.31 -7.92 3.36
C ASN A 11 9.95 -7.51 2.76
N PHE A 12 9.40 -6.36 3.17
CA PHE A 12 8.21 -5.81 2.51
C PHE A 12 8.49 -5.50 1.04
N SER A 13 7.51 -5.69 0.17
CA SER A 13 7.62 -5.34 -1.26
C SER A 13 7.35 -3.86 -1.48
N LEU A 14 8.38 -3.13 -1.87
CA LEU A 14 8.23 -1.71 -2.22
C LEU A 14 7.51 -1.55 -3.55
N GLN A 15 7.81 -2.41 -4.54
CA GLN A 15 7.20 -2.39 -5.87
C GLN A 15 5.68 -2.40 -5.81
N GLU A 16 5.11 -3.20 -4.92
CA GLU A 16 3.66 -3.42 -4.85
C GLU A 16 2.88 -2.20 -4.34
N ILE A 17 3.56 -1.23 -3.72
CA ILE A 17 2.92 -0.03 -3.16
C ILE A 17 3.39 1.28 -3.80
N THR A 18 4.45 1.28 -4.63
CA THR A 18 5.02 2.53 -5.17
C THR A 18 4.07 3.30 -6.06
N CYS A 19 3.24 2.63 -6.87
CA CYS A 19 2.23 3.30 -7.68
C CYS A 19 1.25 4.08 -6.79
N LEU A 20 0.74 3.44 -5.75
CA LEU A 20 -0.20 4.05 -4.80
C LEU A 20 0.45 5.19 -4.02
N THR A 21 1.62 4.94 -3.42
CA THR A 21 2.29 5.95 -2.58
C THR A 21 2.78 7.14 -3.39
N SER A 22 3.30 6.92 -4.61
CA SER A 22 3.68 8.02 -5.51
C SER A 22 2.49 8.88 -5.92
N ALA A 23 1.36 8.26 -6.26
CA ALA A 23 0.16 9.00 -6.58
C ALA A 23 -0.31 9.85 -5.40
N LEU A 24 -0.42 9.26 -4.20
CA LEU A 24 -0.82 9.98 -3.00
C LEU A 24 0.09 11.18 -2.71
N THR A 25 1.42 10.99 -2.78
CA THR A 25 2.36 12.04 -2.37
C THR A 25 2.66 13.06 -3.46
N VAL A 26 2.81 12.63 -4.73
CA VAL A 26 3.27 13.52 -5.82
C VAL A 26 2.09 14.18 -6.53
N TRP A 27 0.96 13.47 -6.70
CA TRP A 27 -0.17 13.99 -7.48
C TRP A 27 -1.26 14.60 -6.61
N PHE A 28 -1.41 14.09 -5.38
CA PHE A 28 -2.48 14.54 -4.48
C PHE A 28 -1.97 15.25 -3.21
N ASP A 29 -0.66 15.46 -3.08
CA ASP A 29 -0.02 16.15 -1.95
C ASP A 29 -0.42 15.58 -0.57
N GLU A 30 -0.68 14.26 -0.52
CA GLU A 30 -1.03 13.58 0.71
C GLU A 30 0.21 13.13 1.48
N LYS A 31 0.13 13.17 2.80
CA LYS A 31 1.20 12.68 3.68
C LYS A 31 0.95 11.24 4.07
N ILE A 32 1.98 10.42 3.98
CA ILE A 32 1.94 9.01 4.38
C ILE A 32 2.85 8.80 5.58
N ASP A 33 2.32 8.19 6.63
CA ASP A 33 3.13 7.68 7.72
C ASP A 33 3.59 6.25 7.41
N PHE A 34 4.85 5.96 7.65
CA PHE A 34 5.41 4.62 7.58
C PHE A 34 5.54 4.07 8.99
N LEU A 35 4.74 3.07 9.32
CA LEU A 35 4.61 2.52 10.67
C LEU A 35 5.30 1.17 10.78
N ALA A 36 5.95 0.91 11.89
CA ALA A 36 6.52 -0.40 12.20
C ALA A 36 6.46 -0.71 13.69
N SER A 37 6.65 -1.98 14.04
CA SER A 37 6.65 -2.43 15.44
C SER A 37 7.80 -1.87 16.26
N GLU A 38 8.91 -1.51 15.61
CA GLU A 38 10.12 -0.99 16.25
C GLU A 38 10.71 0.16 15.42
N ASN A 39 11.36 1.11 16.12
CA ASN A 39 12.12 2.15 15.46
C ASN A 39 13.53 1.63 15.08
N LYS A 40 13.59 0.88 13.99
CA LYS A 40 14.83 0.33 13.43
C LYS A 40 14.79 0.36 11.90
N GLU A 41 15.91 0.04 11.29
CA GLU A 41 16.00 -0.14 9.85
C GLU A 41 15.24 -1.41 9.41
N TYR A 42 14.38 -1.27 8.40
CA TYR A 42 13.72 -2.35 7.67
C TYR A 42 14.27 -2.39 6.25
N ILE A 43 14.49 -3.58 5.73
CA ILE A 43 14.99 -3.78 4.37
C ILE A 43 13.85 -4.33 3.53
N SER A 44 13.55 -3.68 2.42
CA SER A 44 12.57 -4.18 1.45
C SER A 44 13.15 -5.39 0.68
N GLU A 45 12.31 -6.15 0.01
CA GLU A 45 12.78 -7.28 -0.82
C GLU A 45 13.64 -6.82 -1.99
N GLU A 46 13.52 -5.56 -2.42
CA GLU A 46 14.37 -4.94 -3.45
C GLU A 46 15.69 -4.39 -2.88
N GLY A 47 15.91 -4.51 -1.57
CA GLY A 47 17.15 -4.11 -0.90
C GLY A 47 17.18 -2.65 -0.41
N LEU A 48 16.07 -1.91 -0.51
CA LEU A 48 15.99 -0.56 0.03
C LEU A 48 15.92 -0.60 1.57
N ARG A 49 16.68 0.30 2.22
CA ARG A 49 16.71 0.45 3.67
C ARG A 49 15.82 1.62 4.09
N VAL A 50 14.85 1.37 4.95
CA VAL A 50 13.85 2.35 5.38
C VAL A 50 13.77 2.37 6.90
N ILE A 51 13.65 3.57 7.46
CA ILE A 51 13.36 3.78 8.88
C ILE A 51 11.90 4.24 8.98
N PRO A 52 11.07 3.69 9.87
CA PRO A 52 9.68 4.09 10.01
C PRO A 52 9.57 5.54 10.51
N THR A 53 8.53 6.24 10.11
CA THR A 53 8.22 7.59 10.62
C THR A 53 7.66 7.54 12.03
N LYS A 54 6.95 6.46 12.39
CA LYS A 54 6.36 6.23 13.73
C LYS A 54 6.41 4.75 14.09
N VAL A 55 6.29 4.46 15.38
CA VAL A 55 6.15 3.10 15.90
C VAL A 55 4.70 2.80 16.27
N LEU A 56 4.26 1.55 16.06
CA LEU A 56 2.89 1.12 16.32
C LEU A 56 2.45 1.40 17.77
N SER A 57 3.36 1.24 18.74
CA SER A 57 3.05 1.46 20.17
C SER A 57 2.66 2.90 20.51
N ASN A 58 3.04 3.87 19.66
CA ASN A 58 2.77 5.30 19.86
C ASN A 58 1.73 5.81 18.87
N THR A 59 0.96 4.91 18.26
CA THR A 59 0.06 5.23 17.16
C THR A 59 -1.29 4.58 17.41
N ASN A 60 -2.37 5.31 17.21
CA ASN A 60 -3.71 4.75 17.23
C ASN A 60 -4.14 4.45 15.77
N ILE A 61 -4.64 3.25 15.50
CA ILE A 61 -5.08 2.87 14.16
C ILE A 61 -6.22 3.78 13.65
N THR A 62 -7.06 4.28 14.53
CA THR A 62 -8.16 5.22 14.20
C THR A 62 -7.68 6.62 13.85
N ASP A 63 -6.37 6.90 13.97
CA ASP A 63 -5.79 8.13 13.46
C ASP A 63 -5.65 8.12 11.93
N TYR A 64 -5.94 6.99 11.28
CA TYR A 64 -5.82 6.80 9.84
C TYR A 64 -7.14 6.40 9.20
N ASP A 65 -7.34 6.87 7.98
CA ASP A 65 -8.48 6.49 7.15
C ASP A 65 -8.16 5.22 6.33
N CYS A 66 -6.86 5.00 6.04
CA CYS A 66 -6.38 3.80 5.33
C CYS A 66 -5.07 3.27 5.92
N ILE A 67 -5.03 1.96 6.12
CA ILE A 67 -3.82 1.19 6.44
C ILE A 67 -3.45 0.35 5.21
N ILE A 68 -2.28 0.63 4.65
CA ILE A 68 -1.74 -0.04 3.46
C ILE A 68 -0.71 -1.09 3.93
N LEU A 69 -0.90 -2.33 3.47
CA LEU A 69 -0.02 -3.45 3.77
C LEU A 69 0.61 -3.96 2.47
N PRO A 70 1.90 -3.72 2.21
CA PRO A 70 2.62 -4.32 1.09
C PRO A 70 2.73 -5.83 1.25
N GLY A 71 3.02 -6.56 0.19
CA GLY A 71 3.40 -7.97 0.30
C GLY A 71 4.77 -8.17 0.92
N THR A 72 5.14 -9.42 1.06
CA THR A 72 6.49 -9.83 1.45
C THR A 72 6.74 -11.25 0.95
N ILE A 73 7.96 -11.53 0.52
CA ILE A 73 8.34 -12.87 0.06
C ILE A 73 8.26 -13.92 1.18
N ASN A 74 8.45 -13.52 2.42
CA ASN A 74 8.28 -14.37 3.59
C ASN A 74 7.40 -13.68 4.64
N PRO A 75 6.10 -14.03 4.72
CA PRO A 75 5.18 -13.40 5.66
C PRO A 75 5.36 -13.84 7.12
N LEU A 76 6.14 -14.88 7.41
CA LEU A 76 6.25 -15.43 8.77
C LEU A 76 6.74 -14.40 9.80
N PRO A 77 7.78 -13.58 9.56
CA PRO A 77 8.20 -12.58 10.54
C PRO A 77 7.09 -11.59 10.91
N ALA A 78 6.29 -11.16 9.93
CA ALA A 78 5.16 -10.27 10.14
C ALA A 78 3.96 -10.99 10.80
N LEU A 79 3.66 -12.22 10.39
CA LEU A 79 2.60 -13.03 10.98
C LEU A 79 2.85 -13.33 12.48
N TYR A 80 4.11 -13.46 12.90
CA TYR A 80 4.47 -13.75 14.29
C TYR A 80 4.94 -12.51 15.07
N ASP A 81 4.73 -11.32 14.54
CA ASP A 81 4.86 -10.07 15.31
C ASP A 81 3.52 -9.72 15.98
N ASP A 82 3.38 -10.09 17.24
CA ASP A 82 2.13 -9.90 17.99
C ASP A 82 1.75 -8.41 18.10
N ARG A 83 2.72 -7.49 18.16
CA ARG A 83 2.46 -6.04 18.18
C ARG A 83 1.79 -5.56 16.90
N LEU A 84 2.23 -6.08 15.75
CA LEU A 84 1.61 -5.80 14.46
C LEU A 84 0.19 -6.37 14.39
N ILE A 85 0.04 -7.64 14.77
CA ILE A 85 -1.27 -8.30 14.73
C ILE A 85 -2.26 -7.63 15.68
N ASP A 86 -1.84 -7.25 16.89
CA ASP A 86 -2.70 -6.56 17.85
C ASP A 86 -3.05 -5.14 17.42
N PHE A 87 -2.11 -4.43 16.77
CA PHE A 87 -2.40 -3.14 16.14
C PHE A 87 -3.49 -3.28 15.07
N LEU A 88 -3.38 -4.26 14.16
CA LEU A 88 -4.40 -4.51 13.15
C LEU A 88 -5.75 -4.87 13.76
N LYS A 89 -5.77 -5.74 14.78
CA LYS A 89 -7.01 -6.11 15.52
C LYS A 89 -7.71 -4.89 16.11
N SER A 90 -6.97 -3.89 16.56
CA SER A 90 -7.56 -2.68 17.14
C SER A 90 -8.41 -1.89 16.14
N GLY A 91 -8.25 -2.14 14.84
CA GLY A 91 -9.06 -1.54 13.78
C GLY A 91 -10.36 -2.30 13.46
N ILE A 92 -10.61 -3.45 14.09
CA ILE A 92 -11.87 -4.18 13.91
C ILE A 92 -13.03 -3.32 14.46
N ASN A 93 -14.13 -3.25 13.71
CA ASN A 93 -15.32 -2.43 14.00
C ASN A 93 -15.11 -0.91 13.92
N ASN A 94 -14.03 -0.46 13.30
CA ASN A 94 -13.82 0.95 12.94
C ASN A 94 -13.99 1.14 11.42
N ASP A 95 -14.12 2.38 10.99
CA ASP A 95 -14.29 2.74 9.57
C ASP A 95 -12.96 2.76 8.80
N VAL A 96 -11.86 2.33 9.41
CA VAL A 96 -10.54 2.26 8.80
C VAL A 96 -10.56 1.30 7.61
N VAL A 97 -10.09 1.76 6.46
CA VAL A 97 -9.92 0.91 5.27
C VAL A 97 -8.59 0.14 5.38
N PHE A 98 -8.64 -1.16 5.16
CA PHE A 98 -7.46 -2.01 5.05
C PHE A 98 -7.19 -2.34 3.59
N ALA A 99 -6.09 -1.85 3.06
CA ALA A 99 -5.63 -2.11 1.70
C ALA A 99 -4.40 -3.02 1.75
N ALA A 100 -4.58 -4.31 1.42
CA ALA A 100 -3.55 -5.34 1.54
C ALA A 100 -3.28 -6.04 0.21
N ILE A 101 -2.03 -6.14 -0.20
CA ILE A 101 -1.65 -6.71 -1.49
C ILE A 101 -0.72 -7.91 -1.32
N SER A 102 -0.75 -8.84 -2.27
CA SER A 102 0.13 -10.03 -2.35
C SER A 102 -0.08 -10.96 -1.16
N SER A 103 0.94 -11.21 -0.36
CA SER A 103 0.87 -12.07 0.83
C SER A 103 0.28 -11.38 2.07
N SER A 104 0.18 -10.05 2.07
CA SER A 104 -0.23 -9.31 3.27
C SER A 104 -1.70 -9.49 3.70
N PRO A 105 -2.66 -9.90 2.85
CA PRO A 105 -3.99 -10.28 3.34
C PRO A 105 -3.97 -11.38 4.40
N LEU A 106 -2.89 -12.19 4.47
CA LEU A 106 -2.71 -13.19 5.53
C LEU A 106 -2.59 -12.55 6.92
N LEU A 107 -2.03 -11.33 7.02
CA LEU A 107 -1.96 -10.56 8.27
C LEU A 107 -3.37 -10.14 8.72
N LEU A 108 -4.19 -9.68 7.77
CA LEU A 108 -5.59 -9.34 8.02
C LEU A 108 -6.41 -10.57 8.44
N ALA A 109 -6.15 -11.73 7.80
CA ALA A 109 -6.79 -12.99 8.16
C ALA A 109 -6.43 -13.38 9.60
N LYS A 110 -5.15 -13.32 9.96
CA LYS A 110 -4.68 -13.64 11.32
C LYS A 110 -5.22 -12.67 12.37
N ALA A 111 -5.33 -11.38 12.02
CA ALA A 111 -5.96 -10.39 12.89
C ALA A 111 -7.48 -10.55 13.00
N GLY A 112 -8.12 -11.40 12.19
CA GLY A 112 -9.57 -11.62 12.21
C GLY A 112 -10.38 -10.60 11.40
N ILE A 113 -9.72 -9.68 10.70
CA ILE A 113 -10.38 -8.63 9.88
C ILE A 113 -11.11 -9.25 8.68
N LEU A 114 -10.61 -10.39 8.16
CA LEU A 114 -11.23 -11.10 7.03
C LEU A 114 -12.33 -12.08 7.45
N ASN A 115 -12.75 -12.12 8.71
CA ASN A 115 -13.82 -13.00 9.15
C ASN A 115 -15.13 -12.64 8.43
N GLY A 116 -15.66 -13.60 7.64
CA GLY A 116 -16.88 -13.42 6.85
C GLY A 116 -16.76 -12.50 5.64
N LYS A 117 -15.55 -12.10 5.27
CA LYS A 117 -15.27 -11.25 4.11
C LYS A 117 -14.61 -12.06 3.00
N LYS A 118 -15.01 -11.78 1.76
CA LYS A 118 -14.28 -12.26 0.58
C LYS A 118 -12.93 -11.57 0.47
N PHE A 119 -11.93 -12.31 0.00
CA PHE A 119 -10.60 -11.77 -0.21
C PHE A 119 -9.84 -12.52 -1.30
N THR A 120 -8.81 -11.89 -1.84
CA THR A 120 -7.77 -12.52 -2.65
C THR A 120 -6.40 -12.28 -2.03
N ALA A 121 -5.41 -13.10 -2.37
CA ALA A 121 -4.04 -12.96 -1.87
C ALA A 121 -3.07 -13.78 -2.73
N GLY A 122 -1.80 -13.37 -2.76
CA GLY A 122 -0.69 -14.16 -3.31
C GLY A 122 -0.08 -15.06 -2.23
N PHE A 123 -0.55 -16.30 -2.11
CA PHE A 123 0.01 -17.29 -1.20
C PHE A 123 -0.10 -18.71 -1.76
N PHE A 124 0.71 -19.62 -1.24
CA PHE A 124 0.63 -21.04 -1.60
C PHE A 124 -0.54 -21.70 -0.86
N MET A 125 -1.40 -22.39 -1.58
CA MET A 125 -2.62 -23.01 -1.02
C MET A 125 -2.37 -23.97 0.16
N GLN A 126 -1.18 -24.58 0.22
CA GLN A 126 -0.77 -25.39 1.36
C GLN A 126 -0.69 -24.60 2.67
N MET A 127 -0.48 -23.28 2.62
CA MET A 127 -0.50 -22.45 3.82
C MET A 127 -1.88 -22.46 4.49
N ALA A 128 -2.95 -22.59 3.72
CA ALA A 128 -4.31 -22.68 4.27
C ALA A 128 -4.61 -24.04 4.94
N GLU A 129 -3.73 -25.03 4.81
CA GLU A 129 -3.81 -26.30 5.54
C GLU A 129 -3.15 -26.19 6.92
N VAL A 130 -2.14 -25.30 7.01
CA VAL A 130 -1.35 -25.08 8.22
C VAL A 130 -1.92 -23.97 9.09
N PHE A 131 -2.47 -22.93 8.44
CA PHE A 131 -2.99 -21.74 9.13
C PHE A 131 -4.53 -21.72 9.16
N PRO A 132 -5.16 -22.08 10.28
CA PRO A 132 -6.62 -22.20 10.38
C PRO A 132 -7.35 -20.86 10.29
N PHE A 133 -6.63 -19.73 10.39
CA PHE A 133 -7.20 -18.40 10.18
C PHE A 133 -7.43 -18.08 8.70
N ILE A 134 -6.84 -18.82 7.75
CA ILE A 134 -7.10 -18.67 6.32
C ILE A 134 -8.38 -19.43 5.98
N LYS A 135 -9.48 -18.71 5.77
CA LYS A 135 -10.79 -19.29 5.45
C LYS A 135 -10.91 -19.49 3.94
N LYS A 136 -10.65 -20.72 3.46
CA LYS A 136 -10.69 -21.07 2.03
C LYS A 136 -12.04 -20.74 1.38
N GLU A 137 -13.14 -20.86 2.14
CA GLU A 137 -14.49 -20.56 1.68
C GLU A 137 -14.71 -19.08 1.33
N ASN A 138 -13.86 -18.20 1.86
CA ASN A 138 -13.91 -16.76 1.60
C ASN A 138 -12.89 -16.31 0.55
N PHE A 139 -11.95 -17.18 0.18
CA PHE A 139 -10.92 -16.89 -0.81
C PHE A 139 -11.50 -16.93 -2.22
N THR A 140 -11.17 -15.91 -3.03
CA THR A 140 -11.56 -15.82 -4.44
C THR A 140 -10.32 -15.81 -5.33
N HIS A 141 -10.47 -16.27 -6.59
CA HIS A 141 -9.41 -16.26 -7.59
C HIS A 141 -9.54 -15.03 -8.50
N GLU A 142 -9.66 -13.85 -7.88
CA GLU A 142 -9.75 -12.56 -8.57
C GLU A 142 -8.46 -11.75 -8.36
N GLY A 143 -8.16 -10.84 -9.27
CA GLY A 143 -6.97 -9.98 -9.16
C GLY A 143 -7.08 -9.00 -7.99
N ILE A 144 -8.27 -8.39 -7.83
CA ILE A 144 -8.61 -7.45 -6.74
C ILE A 144 -9.98 -7.82 -6.18
N VAL A 145 -10.13 -7.75 -4.87
CA VAL A 145 -11.40 -7.95 -4.16
C VAL A 145 -11.63 -6.80 -3.19
N CYS A 146 -12.84 -6.22 -3.26
CA CYS A 146 -13.32 -5.22 -2.32
C CYS A 146 -14.49 -5.80 -1.54
N ASP A 147 -14.39 -5.86 -0.21
CA ASP A 147 -15.49 -6.28 0.65
C ASP A 147 -15.57 -5.38 1.89
N GLY A 148 -16.56 -4.50 1.89
CA GLY A 148 -16.77 -3.49 2.93
C GLY A 148 -15.60 -2.50 3.02
N ASN A 149 -14.89 -2.53 4.14
CA ASN A 149 -13.71 -1.70 4.39
C ASN A 149 -12.38 -2.41 4.09
N VAL A 150 -12.41 -3.50 3.35
CA VAL A 150 -11.20 -4.27 2.99
C VAL A 150 -11.03 -4.29 1.48
N ILE A 151 -9.82 -3.97 1.03
CA ILE A 151 -9.36 -4.09 -0.35
C ILE A 151 -8.17 -5.03 -0.35
N THR A 152 -8.26 -6.12 -1.10
CA THR A 152 -7.17 -7.08 -1.23
C THR A 152 -6.79 -7.26 -2.70
N GLY A 153 -5.52 -7.52 -2.98
CA GLY A 153 -5.02 -7.71 -4.34
C GLY A 153 -3.90 -8.75 -4.43
N ILE A 154 -3.74 -9.33 -5.61
CA ILE A 154 -2.57 -10.16 -5.95
C ILE A 154 -1.43 -9.25 -6.40
N GLY A 155 -0.18 -9.55 -6.05
CA GLY A 155 0.98 -8.68 -6.27
C GLY A 155 1.15 -8.16 -7.69
N MET A 156 0.87 -8.96 -8.72
CA MET A 156 0.95 -8.52 -10.12
C MET A 156 -0.08 -7.46 -10.52
N PHE A 157 -1.13 -7.27 -9.73
CA PHE A 157 -2.17 -6.27 -9.96
C PHE A 157 -1.91 -4.96 -9.17
N PHE A 158 -0.66 -4.62 -8.89
CA PHE A 158 -0.30 -3.48 -8.04
C PHE A 158 -0.76 -2.11 -8.62
N ARG A 159 -0.90 -1.98 -9.93
CA ARG A 159 -1.41 -0.77 -10.58
C ARG A 159 -2.92 -0.62 -10.38
N GLU A 160 -3.66 -1.68 -10.68
CA GLU A 160 -5.12 -1.75 -10.47
C GLU A 160 -5.46 -1.64 -8.98
N PHE A 161 -4.62 -2.21 -8.11
CA PHE A 161 -4.76 -2.06 -6.67
C PHE A 161 -4.63 -0.58 -6.26
N ALA A 162 -3.63 0.14 -6.79
CA ALA A 162 -3.46 1.56 -6.54
C ALA A 162 -4.69 2.36 -7.00
N GLU A 163 -5.19 2.10 -8.22
CA GLU A 163 -6.39 2.73 -8.78
C GLU A 163 -7.62 2.50 -7.87
N VAL A 164 -7.86 1.26 -7.47
CA VAL A 164 -9.01 0.91 -6.62
C VAL A 164 -8.93 1.59 -5.24
N VAL A 165 -7.73 1.63 -4.64
CA VAL A 165 -7.55 2.33 -3.36
C VAL A 165 -7.76 3.83 -3.52
N LEU A 166 -7.18 4.46 -4.55
CA LEU A 166 -7.35 5.90 -4.81
C LEU A 166 -8.83 6.27 -5.04
N ASN A 167 -9.53 5.51 -5.88
CA ASN A 167 -10.96 5.74 -6.16
C ASN A 167 -11.84 5.54 -4.92
N ARG A 168 -11.43 4.67 -3.98
CA ARG A 168 -12.14 4.49 -2.70
C ARG A 168 -12.14 5.75 -1.82
N PHE A 169 -11.16 6.64 -2.03
CA PHE A 169 -11.01 7.92 -1.32
C PHE A 169 -11.33 9.13 -2.20
N ASP A 170 -12.11 8.92 -3.26
CA ASP A 170 -12.58 9.96 -4.18
C ASP A 170 -11.46 10.71 -4.93
N TYR A 171 -10.26 10.11 -5.03
CA TYR A 171 -9.22 10.56 -5.95
C TYR A 171 -9.55 10.02 -7.35
N ASP A 172 -10.41 10.69 -8.08
CA ASP A 172 -10.86 10.26 -9.42
C ASP A 172 -9.66 10.18 -10.40
N VAL A 173 -9.07 9.00 -10.46
CA VAL A 173 -7.93 8.71 -11.36
C VAL A 173 -8.37 8.07 -12.68
N GLY A 174 -9.68 7.84 -12.87
CA GLY A 174 -10.21 7.17 -14.04
C GLY A 174 -9.78 5.68 -14.13
N ASN A 175 -10.17 5.04 -15.23
CA ASN A 175 -9.88 3.61 -15.45
C ASN A 175 -8.57 3.36 -16.20
N ASN A 176 -7.79 4.39 -16.49
CA ASN A 176 -6.56 4.32 -17.28
C ASN A 176 -5.34 4.84 -16.52
N PHE A 177 -5.50 5.03 -15.22
CA PHE A 177 -4.41 5.45 -14.37
C PHE A 177 -3.35 4.34 -14.28
N MET A 178 -2.12 4.68 -14.58
CA MET A 178 -0.99 3.72 -14.59
C MET A 178 -1.11 2.53 -15.55
N GLN A 179 -1.92 2.64 -16.61
CA GLN A 179 -1.95 1.62 -17.65
C GLN A 179 -0.63 1.53 -18.41
N ASP A 180 -0.43 0.40 -19.07
CA ASP A 180 0.70 0.22 -19.98
C ASP A 180 0.62 1.27 -21.10
N LYS A 181 1.73 1.94 -21.34
CA LYS A 181 1.83 2.95 -22.39
C LYS A 181 1.77 2.26 -23.75
N PRO A 182 1.23 2.90 -24.79
CA PRO A 182 1.27 2.40 -26.15
C PRO A 182 2.74 2.20 -26.59
N GLU A 183 2.98 1.26 -27.50
CA GLU A 183 4.31 0.96 -28.00
C GLU A 183 4.90 2.12 -28.81
N ASP A 184 4.04 2.89 -29.48
CA ASP A 184 4.42 4.04 -30.30
C ASP A 184 4.10 5.35 -29.59
N TYR A 185 5.12 6.20 -29.47
CA TYR A 185 5.00 7.56 -28.93
C TYR A 185 5.28 8.60 -30.01
N THR A 186 4.53 9.67 -29.99
CA THR A 186 4.83 10.88 -30.78
C THR A 186 5.93 11.71 -30.11
N THR A 187 6.59 12.57 -30.87
CA THR A 187 7.56 13.52 -30.32
C THR A 187 6.92 14.45 -29.27
N GLU A 188 5.66 14.82 -29.46
CA GLU A 188 4.91 15.68 -28.53
C GLU A 188 4.67 15.00 -27.17
N GLU A 189 4.29 13.70 -27.19
CA GLU A 189 4.09 12.91 -25.96
C GLU A 189 5.38 12.67 -25.18
N LEU A 190 6.54 12.74 -25.84
CA LEU A 190 7.87 12.58 -25.24
C LEU A 190 8.57 13.90 -24.92
N THR A 191 7.91 15.06 -25.14
CA THR A 191 8.50 16.39 -24.92
C THR A 191 7.70 17.13 -23.85
N PHE A 192 8.36 17.45 -22.75
CA PHE A 192 7.73 18.08 -21.60
C PHE A 192 8.12 19.55 -21.50
N TYR A 193 7.16 20.39 -21.18
CA TYR A 193 7.35 21.81 -20.92
C TYR A 193 6.68 22.14 -19.58
N TRP A 194 7.36 22.92 -18.77
CA TRP A 194 6.73 23.56 -17.64
C TRP A 194 5.71 24.61 -18.08
N SER A 195 4.75 24.88 -17.21
CA SER A 195 3.98 26.11 -17.29
C SER A 195 4.91 27.32 -17.12
N GLU A 196 4.46 28.52 -17.51
CA GLU A 196 5.25 29.76 -17.29
C GLU A 196 5.51 30.00 -15.78
N GLU A 197 4.57 29.59 -14.91
CA GLU A 197 4.66 29.77 -13.47
C GLU A 197 5.68 28.79 -12.88
N ASP A 198 5.56 27.49 -13.16
CA ASP A 198 6.49 26.46 -12.69
C ASP A 198 7.92 26.72 -13.18
N TYR A 199 8.07 27.22 -14.42
CA TYR A 199 9.40 27.56 -14.95
C TYR A 199 10.05 28.72 -14.19
N LYS A 200 9.25 29.72 -13.76
CA LYS A 200 9.77 30.80 -12.91
C LYS A 200 10.22 30.28 -11.54
N GLU A 201 9.41 29.41 -10.91
CA GLU A 201 9.77 28.78 -9.64
C GLU A 201 11.06 27.97 -9.76
N PHE A 202 11.19 27.16 -10.80
CA PHE A 202 12.43 26.44 -11.10
C PHE A 202 13.64 27.38 -11.24
N LEU A 203 13.48 28.51 -11.92
CA LEU A 203 14.59 29.48 -12.10
C LEU A 203 14.99 30.16 -10.78
N GLU A 204 14.05 30.37 -9.86
CA GLU A 204 14.37 30.88 -8.52
C GLU A 204 15.11 29.83 -7.69
N GLU A 205 14.62 28.58 -7.68
CA GLU A 205 15.27 27.46 -7.00
C GLU A 205 16.69 27.24 -7.54
N LEU A 206 16.85 27.30 -8.88
CA LEU A 206 18.16 27.10 -9.51
C LEU A 206 19.23 28.06 -9.00
N LYS A 207 18.85 29.28 -8.58
CA LYS A 207 19.80 30.27 -8.02
C LYS A 207 20.45 29.79 -6.70
N GLU A 208 19.79 28.93 -5.94
CA GLU A 208 20.35 28.35 -4.71
C GLU A 208 21.49 27.39 -4.99
N PHE A 209 21.54 26.81 -6.20
CA PHE A 209 22.54 25.83 -6.63
C PHE A 209 23.62 26.41 -7.53
N GLN A 210 23.46 27.65 -7.99
CA GLN A 210 24.47 28.34 -8.79
C GLN A 210 25.39 29.16 -7.88
N PRO A 211 26.73 29.01 -8.01
CA PRO A 211 27.70 29.74 -7.17
C PRO A 211 27.70 31.26 -7.43
#